data_5467aac7f914f8923abaed424c475cb3
#
_entry.id   5467aac7f914f8923abaed424c475cb3
#
_cell.length_a   1.000
_cell.length_b   1.000
_cell.length_c   1.000
_cell.angle_alpha   90.00
_cell.angle_beta   90.00
_cell.angle_gamma   90.00
#
_symmetry.space_group_name_H-M   'P 1'
#
loop_
_entity.id
_entity.type
_entity.pdbx_description
1 polymer ?
#
loop_
_entity_poly.entity_id
_entity_poly.type
_entity_poly.pdbx_seq_one_letter_code
_entity_poly.pdbx_strand_id
1 'polypeptide(L)'
;MNWLIITLESKKTEAEEIKELLVSHDATVFTFSLDKDSSKELFQMTLECDYCIWIGETVPSCQNSFPSSVYAAGYLIGKQIPFFCVRSQGCDDDFPLATQECHAYCSIEQLRLDLENRFPEFLEREKQKYARNALLEAGIPFNPDSFAFHIAANNEDECNLFIDAGIDVNSRDAAGTPMLCNAARHNRKAMIERLLQLGADIDAVSKDRGYSPVMDAVWKSNFEIVEYLVNKGANLSYISRDGQPLLVLAVGTGNEKICRILVEHGADPMLCDSMGMSALAYAKLFKKTSLIPLFEACQK
;
A
#
# COMPACT_ATOMS: atom_id res chain seq x y z
N MET A 1 -10.10 -16.32 6.71
CA MET A 1 -11.35 -15.57 6.44
C MET A 1 -12.52 -16.34 7.02
N ASN A 2 -13.30 -15.74 7.89
CA ASN A 2 -14.48 -16.36 8.50
C ASN A 2 -15.76 -15.83 7.84
N TRP A 3 -16.49 -16.68 7.19
CA TRP A 3 -17.74 -16.37 6.50
C TRP A 3 -18.93 -16.89 7.26
N LEU A 4 -19.96 -16.07 7.40
CA LEU A 4 -21.25 -16.47 7.95
C LEU A 4 -22.29 -16.49 6.84
N ILE A 5 -22.88 -17.66 6.57
CA ILE A 5 -24.01 -17.79 5.66
C ILE A 5 -25.29 -17.91 6.50
N ILE A 6 -26.18 -16.95 6.35
CA ILE A 6 -27.51 -16.95 6.96
C ILE A 6 -28.52 -17.33 5.89
N THR A 7 -29.29 -18.38 6.10
CA THR A 7 -30.21 -18.93 5.11
C THR A 7 -31.53 -19.42 5.72
N LEU A 8 -32.54 -19.64 4.89
CA LEU A 8 -33.74 -20.41 5.22
C LEU A 8 -33.52 -21.89 4.88
N GLU A 9 -34.22 -22.82 5.56
CA GLU A 9 -34.14 -24.25 5.25
C GLU A 9 -34.54 -24.53 3.80
N SER A 10 -35.50 -23.76 3.24
CA SER A 10 -35.92 -23.83 1.83
C SER A 10 -34.80 -23.47 0.83
N LYS A 11 -33.75 -22.79 1.26
CA LYS A 11 -32.63 -22.30 0.46
C LYS A 11 -31.28 -22.99 0.79
N LYS A 12 -31.34 -24.10 1.51
CA LYS A 12 -30.16 -24.81 1.98
C LYS A 12 -29.25 -25.30 0.86
N THR A 13 -29.81 -25.76 -0.25
CA THR A 13 -29.03 -26.22 -1.42
C THR A 13 -28.18 -25.08 -1.99
N GLU A 14 -28.78 -23.90 -2.16
CA GLU A 14 -28.11 -22.69 -2.62
C GLU A 14 -26.99 -22.27 -1.65
N ALA A 15 -27.23 -22.39 -0.34
CA ALA A 15 -26.23 -22.09 0.68
C ALA A 15 -25.05 -23.07 0.66
N GLU A 16 -25.30 -24.36 0.43
CA GLU A 16 -24.24 -25.37 0.32
C GLU A 16 -23.37 -25.14 -0.93
N GLU A 17 -23.94 -24.76 -2.07
CA GLU A 17 -23.16 -24.39 -3.27
C GLU A 17 -22.19 -23.24 -3.01
N ILE A 18 -22.64 -22.19 -2.34
CA ILE A 18 -21.77 -21.05 -1.98
C ILE A 18 -20.72 -21.48 -0.94
N LYS A 19 -21.11 -22.30 0.01
CA LYS A 19 -20.18 -22.82 1.02
C LYS A 19 -19.05 -23.66 0.40
N GLU A 20 -19.38 -24.53 -0.57
CA GLU A 20 -18.36 -25.30 -1.30
C GLU A 20 -17.38 -24.40 -2.04
N LEU A 21 -17.88 -23.33 -2.69
CA LEU A 21 -17.04 -22.32 -3.32
C LEU A 21 -16.08 -21.67 -2.31
N LEU A 22 -16.59 -21.17 -1.19
CA LEU A 22 -15.79 -20.50 -0.18
C LEU A 22 -14.74 -21.45 0.43
N VAL A 23 -15.12 -22.69 0.74
CA VAL A 23 -14.19 -23.71 1.26
C VAL A 23 -13.11 -24.06 0.25
N SER A 24 -13.41 -24.08 -1.05
CA SER A 24 -12.39 -24.30 -2.09
C SER A 24 -11.30 -23.21 -2.13
N HIS A 25 -11.56 -22.07 -1.49
CA HIS A 25 -10.62 -20.95 -1.33
C HIS A 25 -10.08 -20.81 0.12
N ASP A 26 -10.03 -21.91 0.86
CA ASP A 26 -9.51 -21.98 2.24
C ASP A 26 -10.25 -21.08 3.25
N ALA A 27 -11.53 -20.76 2.99
CA ALA A 27 -12.35 -19.99 3.92
C ALA A 27 -12.98 -20.90 4.99
N THR A 28 -13.08 -20.40 6.22
CA THR A 28 -13.89 -21.01 7.28
C THR A 28 -15.32 -20.53 7.14
N VAL A 29 -16.28 -21.45 7.01
CA VAL A 29 -17.68 -21.10 6.76
C VAL A 29 -18.59 -21.61 7.88
N PHE A 30 -19.30 -20.66 8.51
CA PHE A 30 -20.39 -20.94 9.46
C PHE A 30 -21.72 -20.80 8.73
N THR A 31 -22.64 -21.73 8.94
CA THR A 31 -23.98 -21.68 8.34
C THR A 31 -25.03 -21.64 9.42
N PHE A 32 -25.94 -20.68 9.36
CA PHE A 32 -27.05 -20.51 10.27
C PHE A 32 -28.39 -20.55 9.52
N SER A 33 -29.32 -21.44 9.97
CA SER A 33 -30.69 -21.50 9.46
C SER A 33 -31.61 -20.66 10.34
N LEU A 34 -32.34 -19.71 9.72
CA LEU A 34 -33.30 -18.85 10.43
C LEU A 34 -34.50 -19.59 10.98
N ASP A 35 -34.78 -20.80 10.50
CA ASP A 35 -35.88 -21.64 10.97
C ASP A 35 -35.59 -22.27 12.35
N LYS A 36 -34.35 -22.17 12.82
CA LYS A 36 -33.94 -22.59 14.16
C LYS A 36 -33.88 -21.40 15.08
N ASP A 37 -34.76 -21.37 16.07
CA ASP A 37 -34.85 -20.29 17.06
C ASP A 37 -33.68 -20.33 18.06
N SER A 38 -32.50 -19.86 17.63
CA SER A 38 -31.31 -19.75 18.45
C SER A 38 -30.60 -18.40 18.26
N SER A 39 -31.24 -17.34 18.77
CA SER A 39 -30.73 -15.97 18.71
C SER A 39 -29.34 -15.79 19.31
N LYS A 40 -29.03 -16.60 20.35
CA LYS A 40 -27.72 -16.56 21.01
C LYS A 40 -26.60 -17.13 20.13
N GLU A 41 -26.88 -18.21 19.42
CA GLU A 41 -25.93 -18.85 18.50
C GLU A 41 -25.64 -17.94 17.30
N LEU A 42 -26.67 -17.38 16.70
CA LEU A 42 -26.51 -16.41 15.59
C LEU A 42 -25.66 -15.22 16.02
N PHE A 43 -25.94 -14.64 17.20
CA PHE A 43 -25.16 -13.51 17.71
C PHE A 43 -23.68 -13.88 17.91
N GLN A 44 -23.40 -15.05 18.46
CA GLN A 44 -22.02 -15.50 18.65
C GLN A 44 -21.28 -15.68 17.32
N MET A 45 -21.93 -16.26 16.30
CA MET A 45 -21.36 -16.39 14.96
C MET A 45 -21.07 -15.03 14.30
N THR A 46 -21.94 -14.01 14.53
CA THR A 46 -21.70 -12.66 14.01
C THR A 46 -20.52 -11.95 14.65
N LEU A 47 -20.12 -12.32 15.87
CA LEU A 47 -18.93 -11.76 16.53
C LEU A 47 -17.62 -12.25 15.89
N GLU A 48 -17.64 -13.44 15.31
CA GLU A 48 -16.46 -14.16 14.82
C GLU A 48 -16.30 -14.06 13.29
N CYS A 49 -17.32 -13.55 12.55
CA CYS A 49 -17.25 -13.48 11.10
C CYS A 49 -16.60 -12.20 10.58
N ASP A 50 -15.90 -12.34 9.47
CA ASP A 50 -15.29 -11.25 8.70
C ASP A 50 -16.20 -10.80 7.55
N TYR A 51 -17.05 -11.70 7.05
CA TYR A 51 -17.97 -11.51 5.91
C TYR A 51 -19.29 -12.21 6.18
N CYS A 52 -20.39 -11.67 5.67
CA CYS A 52 -21.71 -12.27 5.83
C CYS A 52 -22.45 -12.38 4.49
N ILE A 53 -23.05 -13.55 4.24
CA ILE A 53 -23.93 -13.80 3.10
C ILE A 53 -25.33 -14.12 3.62
N TRP A 54 -26.32 -13.44 3.07
CA TRP A 54 -27.73 -13.67 3.35
C TRP A 54 -28.43 -14.25 2.12
N ILE A 55 -28.99 -15.46 2.28
CA ILE A 55 -29.71 -16.15 1.22
C ILE A 55 -31.16 -16.36 1.69
N GLY A 56 -32.07 -15.46 1.28
CA GLY A 56 -33.47 -15.49 1.72
C GLY A 56 -34.38 -14.67 0.81
N GLU A 57 -35.67 -14.95 0.86
CA GLU A 57 -36.69 -14.28 0.00
C GLU A 57 -36.96 -12.84 0.43
N THR A 58 -36.77 -12.52 1.71
CA THR A 58 -36.90 -11.16 2.26
C THR A 58 -35.82 -10.89 3.26
N VAL A 59 -35.21 -9.71 3.21
CA VAL A 59 -34.52 -9.18 4.38
C VAL A 59 -35.59 -8.88 5.41
N PRO A 60 -35.40 -9.17 6.70
CA PRO A 60 -36.42 -8.99 7.72
C PRO A 60 -36.94 -7.56 7.72
N SER A 61 -38.11 -7.31 7.13
CA SER A 61 -38.86 -6.09 7.37
C SER A 61 -39.48 -6.17 8.76
N CYS A 62 -39.55 -5.05 9.49
CA CYS A 62 -39.95 -4.98 10.90
C CYS A 62 -41.32 -5.60 11.23
N GLN A 63 -42.08 -6.06 10.25
CA GLN A 63 -43.43 -6.57 10.47
C GLN A 63 -43.59 -8.09 10.55
N ASN A 64 -42.63 -8.89 10.01
CA ASN A 64 -42.76 -10.36 9.96
C ASN A 64 -41.45 -11.13 10.22
N SER A 65 -40.44 -10.49 10.78
CA SER A 65 -39.10 -11.09 10.89
C SER A 65 -38.80 -11.59 12.29
N PHE A 66 -37.97 -12.61 12.35
CA PHE A 66 -37.34 -13.07 13.59
C PHE A 66 -36.53 -11.92 14.21
N PRO A 67 -36.84 -11.46 15.43
CA PRO A 67 -36.16 -10.32 16.07
C PRO A 67 -34.63 -10.44 16.06
N SER A 68 -34.12 -11.69 16.21
CA SER A 68 -32.70 -12.01 16.22
C SER A 68 -31.99 -11.68 14.89
N SER A 69 -32.65 -11.88 13.75
CA SER A 69 -32.06 -11.60 12.45
C SER A 69 -31.90 -10.10 12.14
N VAL A 70 -32.84 -9.29 12.62
CA VAL A 70 -32.76 -7.82 12.54
C VAL A 70 -31.59 -7.30 13.38
N TYR A 71 -31.40 -7.83 14.59
CA TYR A 71 -30.27 -7.46 15.45
C TYR A 71 -28.94 -7.88 14.85
N ALA A 72 -28.86 -9.09 14.28
CA ALA A 72 -27.65 -9.56 13.61
C ALA A 72 -27.27 -8.69 12.42
N ALA A 73 -28.23 -8.38 11.55
CA ALA A 73 -28.00 -7.49 10.41
C ALA A 73 -27.57 -6.09 10.85
N GLY A 74 -28.24 -5.50 11.87
CA GLY A 74 -27.87 -4.19 12.43
C GLY A 74 -26.45 -4.18 13.03
N TYR A 75 -26.06 -5.27 13.70
CA TYR A 75 -24.71 -5.41 14.25
C TYR A 75 -23.65 -5.50 13.14
N LEU A 76 -23.88 -6.33 12.11
CA LEU A 76 -22.96 -6.49 10.99
C LEU A 76 -22.76 -5.17 10.24
N ILE A 77 -23.84 -4.44 9.98
CA ILE A 77 -23.80 -3.12 9.35
C ILE A 77 -23.05 -2.11 10.24
N GLY A 78 -23.34 -2.09 11.54
CA GLY A 78 -22.68 -1.19 12.51
C GLY A 78 -21.17 -1.46 12.66
N LYS A 79 -20.73 -2.71 12.41
CA LYS A 79 -19.34 -3.13 12.38
C LYS A 79 -18.69 -2.96 11.01
N GLN A 80 -19.44 -2.51 10.00
CA GLN A 80 -18.97 -2.38 8.61
C GLN A 80 -18.44 -3.72 8.03
N ILE A 81 -19.04 -4.85 8.47
CA ILE A 81 -18.73 -6.17 7.92
C ILE A 81 -19.36 -6.23 6.52
N PRO A 82 -18.61 -6.62 5.48
CA PRO A 82 -19.14 -6.78 4.14
C PRO A 82 -20.31 -7.77 4.11
N PHE A 83 -21.44 -7.31 3.56
CA PHE A 83 -22.69 -8.02 3.59
C PHE A 83 -23.21 -8.26 2.16
N PHE A 84 -23.42 -9.52 1.79
CA PHE A 84 -23.86 -9.96 0.48
C PHE A 84 -25.27 -10.54 0.61
N CYS A 85 -26.25 -9.99 -0.10
CA CYS A 85 -27.63 -10.41 0.02
C CYS A 85 -28.17 -10.90 -1.31
N VAL A 86 -28.70 -12.13 -1.37
CA VAL A 86 -29.45 -12.65 -2.52
C VAL A 86 -30.92 -12.46 -2.28
N ARG A 87 -31.60 -11.74 -3.20
CA ARG A 87 -33.02 -11.40 -3.13
C ARG A 87 -33.79 -11.98 -4.31
N SER A 88 -35.00 -12.45 -4.09
CA SER A 88 -35.94 -12.71 -5.18
C SER A 88 -36.41 -11.42 -5.85
N GLN A 89 -36.71 -11.45 -7.14
CA GLN A 89 -37.23 -10.31 -7.90
C GLN A 89 -38.56 -9.81 -7.28
N GLY A 90 -38.62 -8.54 -6.91
CA GLY A 90 -39.84 -7.89 -6.43
C GLY A 90 -39.82 -7.41 -4.95
N CYS A 91 -38.72 -7.53 -4.24
CA CYS A 91 -38.60 -6.91 -2.93
C CYS A 91 -38.31 -5.42 -3.05
N ASP A 92 -39.18 -4.59 -2.47
CA ASP A 92 -39.02 -3.15 -2.40
C ASP A 92 -37.73 -2.71 -1.70
N ASP A 93 -37.22 -1.53 -2.08
CA ASP A 93 -35.92 -0.94 -1.72
C ASP A 93 -35.78 -0.52 -0.24
N ASP A 94 -36.58 -1.03 0.68
CA ASP A 94 -36.68 -0.56 2.07
C ASP A 94 -35.55 -1.03 3.02
N PHE A 95 -34.56 -1.78 2.52
CA PHE A 95 -33.39 -2.09 3.34
C PHE A 95 -32.34 -1.00 3.17
N PRO A 96 -31.79 -0.45 4.27
CA PRO A 96 -30.77 0.57 4.20
C PRO A 96 -29.45 -0.01 3.66
N LEU A 97 -29.40 -0.27 2.35
CA LEU A 97 -28.19 -0.64 1.59
C LEU A 97 -27.25 0.58 1.41
N ALA A 98 -27.44 1.62 2.22
CA ALA A 98 -26.71 2.88 2.14
C ALA A 98 -25.25 2.80 2.64
N THR A 99 -24.73 1.61 2.96
CA THR A 99 -23.33 1.44 3.32
C THR A 99 -22.55 0.88 2.12
N GLN A 100 -21.33 1.38 1.90
CA GLN A 100 -20.45 0.94 0.80
C GLN A 100 -20.13 -0.58 0.81
N GLU A 101 -20.43 -1.27 1.91
CA GLU A 101 -20.09 -2.67 2.13
C GLU A 101 -21.28 -3.64 1.98
N CYS A 102 -22.46 -3.14 1.51
CA CYS A 102 -23.63 -3.98 1.27
C CYS A 102 -23.85 -4.19 -0.22
N HIS A 103 -23.91 -5.47 -0.64
CA HIS A 103 -24.10 -5.89 -2.04
C HIS A 103 -25.34 -6.74 -2.18
N ALA A 104 -26.22 -6.40 -3.13
CA ALA A 104 -27.44 -7.14 -3.41
C ALA A 104 -27.39 -7.82 -4.79
N TYR A 105 -27.85 -9.06 -4.86
CA TYR A 105 -27.87 -9.89 -6.07
C TYR A 105 -29.28 -10.42 -6.34
N CYS A 106 -29.62 -10.56 -7.61
CA CYS A 106 -30.92 -11.11 -8.04
C CYS A 106 -30.90 -12.64 -8.14
N SER A 107 -29.71 -13.27 -8.13
CA SER A 107 -29.56 -14.72 -8.17
C SER A 107 -28.27 -15.20 -7.50
N ILE A 108 -28.24 -16.50 -7.19
CA ILE A 108 -27.06 -17.17 -6.65
C ILE A 108 -25.90 -17.17 -7.66
N GLU A 109 -26.21 -17.33 -8.95
CA GLU A 109 -25.18 -17.33 -10.00
C GLU A 109 -24.46 -15.98 -10.09
N GLN A 110 -25.19 -14.87 -9.93
CA GLN A 110 -24.59 -13.53 -9.88
C GLN A 110 -23.71 -13.35 -8.66
N LEU A 111 -24.18 -13.77 -7.47
CA LEU A 111 -23.36 -13.75 -6.26
C LEU A 111 -22.09 -14.59 -6.42
N ARG A 112 -22.23 -15.82 -6.94
CA ARG A 112 -21.11 -16.73 -7.16
C ARG A 112 -20.05 -16.11 -8.07
N LEU A 113 -20.46 -15.56 -9.20
CA LEU A 113 -19.57 -14.92 -10.18
C LEU A 113 -18.84 -13.71 -9.55
N ASP A 114 -19.54 -12.90 -8.78
CA ASP A 114 -18.94 -11.74 -8.10
C ASP A 114 -17.93 -12.18 -7.02
N LEU A 115 -18.27 -13.19 -6.23
CA LEU A 115 -17.34 -13.74 -5.24
C LEU A 115 -16.07 -14.28 -5.89
N GLU A 116 -16.18 -15.08 -6.96
CA GLU A 116 -15.04 -15.61 -7.71
C GLU A 116 -14.12 -14.48 -8.21
N ASN A 117 -14.70 -13.41 -8.76
CA ASN A 117 -13.94 -12.26 -9.25
C ASN A 117 -13.28 -11.44 -8.14
N ARG A 118 -13.90 -11.36 -6.96
CA ARG A 118 -13.44 -10.53 -5.84
C ARG A 118 -12.57 -11.27 -4.83
N PHE A 119 -12.40 -12.57 -4.98
CA PHE A 119 -11.55 -13.34 -4.06
C PHE A 119 -10.14 -12.75 -3.86
N PRO A 120 -9.44 -12.28 -4.90
CA PRO A 120 -8.15 -11.62 -4.71
C PRO A 120 -8.21 -10.40 -3.80
N GLU A 121 -9.30 -9.62 -3.83
CA GLU A 121 -9.51 -8.46 -2.96
C GLU A 121 -9.70 -8.89 -1.49
N PHE A 122 -10.44 -9.98 -1.25
CA PHE A 122 -10.65 -10.51 0.09
C PHE A 122 -9.34 -11.04 0.69
N LEU A 123 -8.53 -11.75 -0.10
CA LEU A 123 -7.21 -12.22 0.33
C LEU A 123 -6.28 -11.07 0.70
N GLU A 124 -6.27 -10.01 -0.12
CA GLU A 124 -5.46 -8.82 0.17
C GLU A 124 -5.94 -8.10 1.45
N ARG A 125 -7.25 -7.97 1.66
CA ARG A 125 -7.82 -7.43 2.91
C ARG A 125 -7.40 -8.23 4.13
N GLU A 126 -7.45 -9.57 4.07
CA GLU A 126 -7.02 -10.42 5.17
C GLU A 126 -5.52 -10.29 5.46
N LYS A 127 -4.71 -10.21 4.42
CA LYS A 127 -3.28 -9.97 4.53
C LYS A 127 -2.99 -8.64 5.22
N GLN A 128 -3.69 -7.57 4.79
CA GLN A 128 -3.57 -6.25 5.41
C GLN A 128 -4.01 -6.26 6.88
N LYS A 129 -5.12 -6.93 7.19
CA LYS A 129 -5.63 -7.07 8.56
C LYS A 129 -4.63 -7.81 9.45
N TYR A 130 -4.09 -8.94 8.97
CA TYR A 130 -3.07 -9.71 9.68
C TYR A 130 -1.82 -8.85 9.96
N ALA A 131 -1.29 -8.17 8.95
CA ALA A 131 -0.10 -7.34 9.08
C ALA A 131 -0.33 -6.16 10.05
N ARG A 132 -1.50 -5.51 10.02
CA ARG A 132 -1.87 -4.45 10.98
C ARG A 132 -1.96 -4.97 12.41
N ASN A 133 -2.54 -6.14 12.62
CA ASN A 133 -2.61 -6.77 13.93
C ASN A 133 -1.22 -7.13 14.45
N ALA A 134 -0.35 -7.69 13.60
CA ALA A 134 1.03 -8.02 13.96
C ALA A 134 1.82 -6.76 14.39
N LEU A 135 1.68 -5.64 13.67
CA LEU A 135 2.27 -4.37 14.08
C LEU A 135 1.72 -3.88 15.43
N LEU A 136 0.41 -3.98 15.63
CA LEU A 136 -0.24 -3.58 16.89
C LEU A 136 0.24 -4.43 18.07
N GLU A 137 0.31 -5.76 17.93
CA GLU A 137 0.81 -6.69 18.93
C GLU A 137 2.28 -6.42 19.28
N ALA A 138 3.08 -6.03 18.29
CA ALA A 138 4.46 -5.59 18.50
C ALA A 138 4.57 -4.18 19.13
N GLY A 139 3.45 -3.48 19.35
CA GLY A 139 3.42 -2.11 19.87
C GLY A 139 3.93 -1.06 18.87
N ILE A 140 3.91 -1.37 17.56
CA ILE A 140 4.40 -0.52 16.49
C ILE A 140 3.24 0.27 15.89
N PRO A 141 3.21 1.62 15.99
CA PRO A 141 2.16 2.43 15.39
C PRO A 141 2.16 2.35 13.86
N PHE A 142 1.02 2.12 13.24
CA PHE A 142 0.87 2.12 11.78
C PHE A 142 0.77 3.55 11.24
N ASN A 143 1.92 4.17 10.99
CA ASN A 143 2.04 5.50 10.42
C ASN A 143 3.37 5.68 9.65
N PRO A 144 3.51 6.74 8.83
CA PRO A 144 4.72 6.99 8.04
C PRO A 144 6.00 7.19 8.86
N ASP A 145 5.92 7.79 10.06
CA ASP A 145 7.09 8.02 10.90
C ASP A 145 7.69 6.71 11.41
N SER A 146 6.84 5.80 11.88
CA SER A 146 7.27 4.46 12.28
C SER A 146 7.86 3.69 11.10
N PHE A 147 7.25 3.78 9.92
CA PHE A 147 7.79 3.14 8.73
C PHE A 147 9.17 3.70 8.36
N ALA A 148 9.34 5.02 8.34
CA ALA A 148 10.63 5.68 8.11
C ALA A 148 11.69 5.25 9.13
N PHE A 149 11.30 5.11 10.41
CA PHE A 149 12.19 4.62 11.46
C PHE A 149 12.69 3.20 11.17
N HIS A 150 11.79 2.27 10.81
CA HIS A 150 12.14 0.88 10.51
C HIS A 150 12.97 0.76 9.23
N ILE A 151 12.71 1.60 8.20
CA ILE A 151 13.57 1.74 7.03
C ILE A 151 14.99 2.15 7.45
N ALA A 152 15.12 3.20 8.25
CA ALA A 152 16.42 3.69 8.70
C ALA A 152 17.18 2.64 9.54
N ALA A 153 16.49 1.90 10.40
CA ALA A 153 17.02 0.85 11.24
C ALA A 153 17.41 -0.43 10.47
N ASN A 154 16.92 -0.60 9.23
CA ASN A 154 17.02 -1.83 8.43
C ASN A 154 16.26 -3.02 9.02
N ASN A 155 15.12 -2.76 9.59
CA ASN A 155 14.23 -3.78 10.12
C ASN A 155 13.35 -4.30 8.98
N GLU A 156 13.86 -5.26 8.22
CA GLU A 156 13.20 -5.72 6.98
C GLU A 156 11.85 -6.38 7.24
N ASP A 157 11.72 -7.16 8.31
CA ASP A 157 10.49 -7.86 8.66
C ASP A 157 9.36 -6.87 8.97
N GLU A 158 9.65 -5.85 9.81
CA GLU A 158 8.68 -4.80 10.14
C GLU A 158 8.35 -3.95 8.91
N CYS A 159 9.34 -3.64 8.08
CA CYS A 159 9.08 -2.93 6.82
C CYS A 159 8.14 -3.72 5.90
N ASN A 160 8.28 -5.03 5.81
CA ASN A 160 7.36 -5.89 5.05
C ASN A 160 5.95 -5.87 5.66
N LEU A 161 5.83 -5.89 7.00
CA LEU A 161 4.52 -5.75 7.65
C LEU A 161 3.86 -4.40 7.33
N PHE A 162 4.59 -3.29 7.28
CA PHE A 162 4.04 -2.00 6.87
C PHE A 162 3.52 -2.03 5.42
N ILE A 163 4.28 -2.62 4.51
CA ILE A 163 3.89 -2.77 3.10
C ILE A 163 2.66 -3.67 2.99
N ASP A 164 2.66 -4.81 3.66
CA ASP A 164 1.55 -5.77 3.68
C ASP A 164 0.31 -5.20 4.39
N ALA A 165 0.48 -4.29 5.34
CA ALA A 165 -0.61 -3.54 5.98
C ALA A 165 -1.21 -2.43 5.10
N GLY A 166 -0.64 -2.21 3.90
CA GLY A 166 -1.12 -1.27 2.91
C GLY A 166 -0.70 0.18 3.18
N ILE A 167 0.52 0.40 3.67
CA ILE A 167 1.05 1.77 3.79
C ILE A 167 1.29 2.36 2.40
N ASP A 168 0.98 3.63 2.23
CA ASP A 168 1.33 4.34 0.99
C ASP A 168 2.86 4.48 0.90
N VAL A 169 3.47 3.84 -0.10
CA VAL A 169 4.92 3.88 -0.34
C VAL A 169 5.42 5.28 -0.72
N ASN A 170 4.52 6.16 -1.19
CA ASN A 170 4.78 7.57 -1.46
C ASN A 170 4.51 8.49 -0.26
N SER A 171 4.14 7.92 0.89
CA SER A 171 3.97 8.68 2.12
C SER A 171 5.27 9.35 2.55
N ARG A 172 5.14 10.32 3.45
CA ARG A 172 6.24 11.13 3.96
C ARG A 172 6.23 11.08 5.49
N ASP A 173 7.42 11.12 6.10
CA ASP A 173 7.54 11.28 7.54
C ASP A 173 7.14 12.70 7.99
N ALA A 174 7.10 12.96 9.28
CA ALA A 174 6.75 14.27 9.86
C ALA A 174 7.67 15.41 9.38
N ALA A 175 8.91 15.11 8.99
CA ALA A 175 9.84 16.08 8.40
C ALA A 175 9.52 16.34 6.92
N GLY A 176 8.57 15.62 6.31
CA GLY A 176 8.22 15.69 4.90
C GLY A 176 9.22 14.98 3.99
N THR A 177 9.95 13.99 4.52
CA THR A 177 10.89 13.18 3.76
C THR A 177 10.15 11.97 3.16
N PRO A 178 10.21 11.75 1.84
CA PRO A 178 9.66 10.55 1.20
C PRO A 178 10.36 9.28 1.69
N MET A 179 9.65 8.15 1.72
CA MET A 179 10.20 6.86 2.13
C MET A 179 11.41 6.45 1.30
N LEU A 180 11.38 6.72 -0.02
CA LEU A 180 12.50 6.43 -0.91
C LEU A 180 13.76 7.28 -0.58
N CYS A 181 13.59 8.56 -0.21
CA CYS A 181 14.67 9.39 0.28
C CYS A 181 15.24 8.86 1.61
N ASN A 182 14.38 8.44 2.54
CA ASN A 182 14.82 7.81 3.79
C ASN A 182 15.66 6.55 3.51
N ALA A 183 15.22 5.69 2.60
CA ALA A 183 15.97 4.51 2.22
C ALA A 183 17.34 4.84 1.60
N ALA A 184 17.42 5.87 0.74
CA ALA A 184 18.67 6.33 0.13
C ALA A 184 19.63 6.94 1.15
N ARG A 185 19.14 7.78 2.08
CA ARG A 185 19.92 8.38 3.19
C ARG A 185 20.57 7.34 4.08
N HIS A 186 19.89 6.22 4.30
CA HIS A 186 20.34 5.18 5.22
C HIS A 186 20.96 3.97 4.52
N ASN A 187 21.23 4.10 3.21
CA ASN A 187 21.87 3.05 2.42
C ASN A 187 21.11 1.71 2.41
N ARG A 188 19.78 1.76 2.23
CA ARG A 188 18.90 0.59 2.26
C ARG A 188 18.54 0.13 0.85
N LYS A 189 19.48 -0.49 0.13
CA LYS A 189 19.33 -0.86 -1.28
C LYS A 189 18.13 -1.78 -1.51
N ALA A 190 17.97 -2.84 -0.71
CA ALA A 190 16.85 -3.77 -0.84
C ALA A 190 15.50 -3.05 -0.69
N MET A 191 15.41 -2.09 0.25
CA MET A 191 14.19 -1.30 0.45
C MET A 191 13.95 -0.33 -0.71
N ILE A 192 14.99 0.29 -1.28
CA ILE A 192 14.87 1.12 -2.49
C ILE A 192 14.30 0.30 -3.64
N GLU A 193 14.84 -0.89 -3.88
CA GLU A 193 14.36 -1.81 -4.92
C GLU A 193 12.89 -2.17 -4.69
N ARG A 194 12.53 -2.49 -3.46
CA ARG A 194 11.15 -2.86 -3.10
C ARG A 194 10.18 -1.70 -3.26
N LEU A 195 10.52 -0.50 -2.77
CA LEU A 195 9.69 0.70 -2.90
C LEU A 195 9.44 1.07 -4.37
N LEU A 196 10.48 1.01 -5.21
CA LEU A 196 10.35 1.28 -6.65
C LEU A 196 9.49 0.23 -7.37
N GLN A 197 9.58 -1.06 -7.01
CA GLN A 197 8.70 -2.11 -7.52
C GLN A 197 7.23 -1.86 -7.17
N LEU A 198 6.97 -1.23 -6.04
CA LEU A 198 5.63 -0.89 -5.57
C LEU A 198 5.14 0.49 -6.08
N GLY A 199 5.89 1.14 -6.97
CA GLY A 199 5.50 2.39 -7.58
C GLY A 199 5.86 3.66 -6.79
N ALA A 200 6.90 3.59 -5.96
CA ALA A 200 7.43 4.81 -5.34
C ALA A 200 7.99 5.76 -6.41
N ASP A 201 7.72 7.06 -6.24
CA ASP A 201 8.23 8.10 -7.12
C ASP A 201 9.74 8.24 -6.96
N ILE A 202 10.48 7.88 -8.03
CA ILE A 202 11.94 7.90 -8.06
C ILE A 202 12.53 9.30 -7.88
N ASP A 203 11.76 10.32 -8.22
CA ASP A 203 12.16 11.73 -8.16
C ASP A 203 11.48 12.50 -7.01
N ALA A 204 10.84 11.81 -6.09
CA ALA A 204 10.20 12.42 -4.94
C ALA A 204 11.17 13.26 -4.10
N VAL A 205 10.82 14.51 -3.84
CA VAL A 205 11.70 15.48 -3.21
C VAL A 205 11.38 15.69 -1.74
N SER A 206 12.39 15.65 -0.88
CA SER A 206 12.26 15.91 0.55
C SER A 206 12.00 17.39 0.86
N LYS A 207 11.15 17.67 1.88
CA LYS A 207 10.84 19.04 2.28
C LYS A 207 11.97 19.72 3.06
N ASP A 208 12.83 18.96 3.71
CA ASP A 208 13.94 19.49 4.54
C ASP A 208 15.05 20.13 3.68
N ARG A 209 15.71 19.36 2.85
CA ARG A 209 16.84 19.80 2.00
C ARG A 209 16.45 20.05 0.56
N GLY A 210 15.27 19.62 0.15
CA GLY A 210 14.91 19.57 -1.26
C GLY A 210 15.75 18.57 -2.04
N TYR A 211 16.17 17.47 -1.45
CA TYR A 211 16.93 16.41 -2.10
C TYR A 211 15.98 15.35 -2.67
N SER A 212 16.28 14.89 -3.87
CA SER A 212 15.72 13.67 -4.43
C SER A 212 16.47 12.44 -3.91
N PRO A 213 15.96 11.20 -4.10
CA PRO A 213 16.65 9.98 -3.64
C PRO A 213 18.07 9.86 -4.20
N VAL A 214 18.30 10.21 -5.47
CA VAL A 214 19.64 10.19 -6.05
C VAL A 214 20.56 11.22 -5.43
N MET A 215 20.05 12.42 -5.06
CA MET A 215 20.84 13.41 -4.33
C MET A 215 21.21 12.93 -2.92
N ASP A 216 20.28 12.30 -2.21
CA ASP A 216 20.57 11.71 -0.90
C ASP A 216 21.65 10.60 -1.00
N ALA A 217 21.59 9.75 -2.04
CA ALA A 217 22.60 8.74 -2.31
C ALA A 217 23.98 9.35 -2.65
N VAL A 218 23.99 10.42 -3.45
CA VAL A 218 25.23 11.19 -3.77
C VAL A 218 25.82 11.82 -2.49
N TRP A 219 24.99 12.47 -1.69
CA TRP A 219 25.42 13.03 -0.40
C TRP A 219 26.08 12.01 0.52
N LYS A 220 25.58 10.79 0.52
CA LYS A 220 26.16 9.66 1.27
C LYS A 220 27.33 9.00 0.55
N SER A 221 27.72 9.47 -0.63
CA SER A 221 28.78 8.89 -1.47
C SER A 221 28.56 7.40 -1.78
N ASN A 222 27.31 6.95 -1.84
CA ASN A 222 26.97 5.55 -2.11
C ASN A 222 26.86 5.29 -3.61
N PHE A 223 27.96 4.82 -4.20
CA PHE A 223 28.04 4.56 -5.63
C PHE A 223 26.99 3.54 -6.10
N GLU A 224 26.77 2.45 -5.37
CA GLU A 224 25.85 1.37 -5.80
C GLU A 224 24.41 1.85 -5.89
N ILE A 225 23.96 2.69 -4.93
CA ILE A 225 22.61 3.24 -4.97
C ILE A 225 22.49 4.31 -6.06
N VAL A 226 23.51 5.15 -6.22
CA VAL A 226 23.53 6.14 -7.32
C VAL A 226 23.43 5.43 -8.65
N GLU A 227 24.28 4.43 -8.90
CA GLU A 227 24.26 3.63 -10.14
C GLU A 227 22.88 2.98 -10.37
N TYR A 228 22.30 2.40 -9.34
CA TYR A 228 20.98 1.79 -9.44
C TYR A 228 19.89 2.80 -9.80
N LEU A 229 19.82 3.94 -9.10
CA LEU A 229 18.81 4.98 -9.36
C LEU A 229 18.98 5.63 -10.74
N VAL A 230 20.21 5.88 -11.15
CA VAL A 230 20.54 6.41 -12.47
C VAL A 230 20.08 5.44 -13.57
N ASN A 231 20.37 4.17 -13.44
CA ASN A 231 19.93 3.13 -14.39
C ASN A 231 18.41 2.93 -14.42
N LYS A 232 17.70 3.32 -13.35
CA LYS A 232 16.23 3.35 -13.28
C LYS A 232 15.63 4.63 -13.84
N GLY A 233 16.44 5.58 -14.31
CA GLY A 233 16.00 6.80 -14.96
C GLY A 233 15.72 7.97 -14.02
N ALA A 234 16.38 8.04 -12.86
CA ALA A 234 16.28 9.19 -11.98
C ALA A 234 16.67 10.50 -12.69
N ASN A 235 15.99 11.59 -12.39
CA ASN A 235 16.24 12.89 -12.98
C ASN A 235 17.57 13.48 -12.46
N LEU A 236 18.53 13.64 -13.38
CA LEU A 236 19.86 14.14 -13.09
C LEU A 236 20.00 15.67 -13.19
N SER A 237 18.99 16.35 -13.72
CA SER A 237 18.97 17.83 -13.86
C SER A 237 18.39 18.53 -12.62
N TYR A 238 18.16 17.77 -11.54
CA TYR A 238 17.52 18.30 -10.35
C TYR A 238 18.44 19.27 -9.59
N ILE A 239 17.85 20.35 -9.08
CA ILE A 239 18.51 21.37 -8.26
C ILE A 239 17.86 21.35 -6.86
N SER A 240 18.66 21.26 -5.82
CA SER A 240 18.16 21.27 -4.44
C SER A 240 17.49 22.60 -4.06
N ARG A 241 16.80 22.61 -2.91
CA ARG A 241 16.19 23.83 -2.37
C ARG A 241 17.16 25.00 -2.19
N ASP A 242 18.43 24.69 -1.89
CA ASP A 242 19.48 25.69 -1.71
C ASP A 242 20.15 26.10 -3.03
N GLY A 243 19.56 25.68 -4.16
CA GLY A 243 20.07 26.02 -5.49
C GLY A 243 21.30 25.21 -5.92
N GLN A 244 21.54 24.04 -5.31
CA GLN A 244 22.69 23.20 -5.65
C GLN A 244 22.30 22.11 -6.66
N PRO A 245 22.88 22.08 -7.86
CA PRO A 245 22.70 21.00 -8.83
C PRO A 245 23.31 19.68 -8.35
N LEU A 246 22.71 18.55 -8.78
CA LEU A 246 23.16 17.20 -8.44
C LEU A 246 24.66 16.98 -8.70
N LEU A 247 25.17 17.39 -9.88
CA LEU A 247 26.57 17.17 -10.21
C LEU A 247 27.53 18.08 -9.41
N VAL A 248 27.09 19.30 -9.02
CA VAL A 248 27.84 20.16 -8.09
C VAL A 248 27.95 19.50 -6.72
N LEU A 249 26.85 18.92 -6.23
CA LEU A 249 26.85 18.13 -5.00
C LEU A 249 27.83 16.95 -5.08
N ALA A 250 27.85 16.21 -6.20
CA ALA A 250 28.75 15.08 -6.43
C ALA A 250 30.23 15.49 -6.40
N VAL A 251 30.59 16.61 -7.04
CA VAL A 251 31.97 17.16 -6.99
C VAL A 251 32.35 17.50 -5.55
N GLY A 252 31.41 18.07 -4.77
CA GLY A 252 31.62 18.40 -3.36
C GLY A 252 31.89 17.19 -2.47
N THR A 253 31.26 16.04 -2.75
CA THR A 253 31.54 14.80 -1.99
C THR A 253 32.90 14.18 -2.32
N GLY A 254 33.51 14.56 -3.43
CA GLY A 254 34.82 14.10 -3.84
C GLY A 254 34.84 12.70 -4.46
N ASN A 255 33.70 12.05 -4.65
CA ASN A 255 33.63 10.72 -5.25
C ASN A 255 33.63 10.81 -6.80
N GLU A 256 34.80 10.61 -7.39
CA GLU A 256 34.98 10.74 -8.84
C GLU A 256 34.19 9.69 -9.64
N LYS A 257 33.97 8.50 -9.08
CA LYS A 257 33.15 7.44 -9.74
C LYS A 257 31.70 7.90 -9.87
N ILE A 258 31.16 8.54 -8.85
CA ILE A 258 29.80 9.11 -8.89
C ILE A 258 29.73 10.23 -9.94
N CYS A 259 30.68 11.16 -9.96
CA CYS A 259 30.72 12.21 -10.96
C CYS A 259 30.75 11.65 -12.38
N ARG A 260 31.52 10.60 -12.61
CA ARG A 260 31.65 9.96 -13.91
C ARG A 260 30.30 9.34 -14.37
N ILE A 261 29.68 8.51 -13.54
CA ILE A 261 28.43 7.86 -13.91
C ILE A 261 27.30 8.87 -14.16
N LEU A 262 27.22 9.95 -13.36
CA LEU A 262 26.24 10.99 -13.57
C LEU A 262 26.42 11.69 -14.94
N VAL A 263 27.64 12.00 -15.33
CA VAL A 263 27.95 12.62 -16.63
C VAL A 263 27.70 11.66 -17.78
N GLU A 264 28.11 10.40 -17.67
CA GLU A 264 27.86 9.37 -18.67
C GLU A 264 26.37 9.16 -18.95
N HIS A 265 25.51 9.47 -17.98
CA HIS A 265 24.03 9.42 -18.11
C HIS A 265 23.39 10.78 -18.36
N GLY A 266 24.19 11.79 -18.73
CA GLY A 266 23.68 13.07 -19.25
C GLY A 266 23.50 14.20 -18.20
N ALA A 267 24.10 14.05 -16.99
CA ALA A 267 24.13 15.21 -16.08
C ALA A 267 24.98 16.34 -16.67
N ASP A 268 24.42 17.56 -16.69
CA ASP A 268 25.06 18.74 -17.28
C ASP A 268 26.11 19.33 -16.33
N PRO A 269 27.43 19.31 -16.70
CA PRO A 269 28.48 19.88 -15.88
C PRO A 269 28.51 21.41 -15.88
N MET A 270 27.70 22.07 -16.74
CA MET A 270 27.62 23.52 -16.85
C MET A 270 26.48 24.11 -16.02
N LEU A 271 25.59 23.29 -15.50
CA LEU A 271 24.50 23.75 -14.65
C LEU A 271 25.07 24.41 -13.40
N CYS A 272 24.73 25.70 -13.19
CA CYS A 272 25.30 26.50 -12.11
C CYS A 272 24.44 26.42 -10.82
N ASP A 273 25.10 26.53 -9.69
CA ASP A 273 24.46 26.75 -8.39
C ASP A 273 24.02 28.22 -8.20
N SER A 274 23.47 28.51 -7.02
CA SER A 274 23.05 29.86 -6.62
C SER A 274 24.18 30.91 -6.57
N MET A 275 25.44 30.49 -6.55
CA MET A 275 26.63 31.35 -6.61
C MET A 275 27.16 31.52 -8.03
N GLY A 276 26.49 30.97 -9.04
CA GLY A 276 26.92 30.98 -10.43
C GLY A 276 28.07 30.00 -10.74
N MET A 277 28.36 29.06 -9.86
CA MET A 277 29.44 28.11 -10.03
C MET A 277 28.92 26.77 -10.56
N SER A 278 29.49 26.29 -11.65
CA SER A 278 29.18 25.00 -12.26
C SER A 278 30.06 23.85 -11.67
N ALA A 279 29.68 22.60 -11.94
CA ALA A 279 30.48 21.44 -11.55
C ALA A 279 31.90 21.50 -12.15
N LEU A 280 32.04 21.99 -13.41
CA LEU A 280 33.33 22.20 -14.04
C LEU A 280 34.14 23.29 -13.31
N ALA A 281 33.50 24.41 -12.93
CA ALA A 281 34.17 25.46 -12.16
C ALA A 281 34.69 24.97 -10.82
N TYR A 282 33.87 24.19 -10.08
CA TYR A 282 34.30 23.57 -8.83
C TYR A 282 35.41 22.53 -9.03
N ALA A 283 35.38 21.73 -10.10
CA ALA A 283 36.43 20.77 -10.40
C ALA A 283 37.77 21.48 -10.66
N LYS A 284 37.76 22.64 -11.34
CA LYS A 284 38.94 23.49 -11.52
C LYS A 284 39.42 24.11 -10.19
N LEU A 285 38.50 24.65 -9.39
CA LEU A 285 38.79 25.25 -8.09
C LEU A 285 39.43 24.26 -7.12
N PHE A 286 38.88 23.05 -7.04
CA PHE A 286 39.37 21.97 -6.14
C PHE A 286 40.51 21.14 -6.75
N LYS A 287 41.01 21.52 -7.94
CA LYS A 287 42.09 20.83 -8.67
C LYS A 287 41.81 19.34 -8.90
N LYS A 288 40.56 18.99 -9.23
CA LYS A 288 40.14 17.63 -9.58
C LYS A 288 40.54 17.31 -11.02
N THR A 289 41.82 17.09 -11.27
CA THR A 289 42.41 16.97 -12.60
C THR A 289 41.82 15.82 -13.43
N SER A 290 41.29 14.78 -12.82
CA SER A 290 40.63 13.64 -13.46
C SER A 290 39.22 13.96 -13.98
N LEU A 291 38.51 14.92 -13.36
CA LEU A 291 37.14 15.31 -13.73
C LEU A 291 37.10 16.42 -14.78
N ILE A 292 38.11 17.28 -14.83
CA ILE A 292 38.13 18.41 -15.76
C ILE A 292 37.99 17.97 -17.22
N PRO A 293 38.80 17.04 -17.76
CA PRO A 293 38.64 16.61 -19.15
C PRO A 293 37.29 15.91 -19.41
N LEU A 294 36.73 15.21 -18.43
CA LEU A 294 35.44 14.58 -18.51
C LEU A 294 34.32 15.62 -18.71
N PHE A 295 34.33 16.67 -17.88
CA PHE A 295 33.34 17.73 -17.93
C PHE A 295 33.51 18.63 -19.18
N GLU A 296 34.73 18.90 -19.64
CA GLU A 296 34.98 19.67 -20.87
C GLU A 296 34.56 18.92 -22.15
N ALA A 297 34.61 17.58 -22.14
CA ALA A 297 34.14 16.77 -23.25
C ALA A 297 32.63 16.88 -23.50
N CYS A 298 31.84 17.25 -22.49
CA CYS A 298 30.40 17.44 -22.59
C CYS A 298 29.98 18.81 -23.13
N GLN A 299 30.93 19.72 -23.39
CA GLN A 299 30.68 21.04 -23.95
C GLN A 299 30.46 21.03 -25.48
N LYS A 300 30.50 19.85 -26.11
CA LYS A 300 30.28 19.66 -27.55
C LYS A 300 28.82 19.26 -27.80
#